data_8884324c3de3426063a43ff2fa7942f1
#
_entry.id   8884324c3de3426063a43ff2fa7942f1
#
_cell.length_a   1.000
_cell.length_b   1.000
_cell.length_c   1.000
_cell.angle_alpha   90.00
_cell.angle_beta   90.00
_cell.angle_gamma   90.00
#
_symmetry.space_group_name_H-M   'P 1'
#
loop_
_entity.id
_entity.type
_entity.pdbx_description
1 polymer ?
#
loop_
_entity_poly.entity_id
_entity_poly.type
_entity_poly.pdbx_seq_one_letter_code
_entity_poly.pdbx_strand_id
1 'polypeptide(L)'
;MKTLKLLVIALIVSFTLTVNAQSADEIITNYFENTGGIENWEKLTGIKMSAKINQGGMEIPIDIIQLKGGNQMTVINFQGKEIKQGVFDGETLWATNFMTQKAEKSDQEATDNMMLSKNDFPDSFLNYKEKNYTVELLGKETIDGTETFKIKLVKEPIMVDGKEEEDVSFYFFDTENFVPIVVQSEIRTGQMKGQISESKLSDYQEVDGLYFPFSLTQGIKGQAGQGITIDKIVVNPEVDAKEFEFPEEEAETTTPVEEKKN
;
A
#
# COMPACT_ATOMS: atom_id res chain seq x y z
N MET A 1 24.29 49.09 -65.21
CA MET A 1 23.29 48.06 -64.84
C MET A 1 23.62 47.56 -63.42
N LYS A 2 22.84 48.02 -62.42
CA LYS A 2 23.07 47.68 -61.00
C LYS A 2 22.18 46.55 -60.66
N THR A 3 22.75 45.39 -60.33
CA THR A 3 22.02 44.19 -59.82
C THR A 3 21.70 44.35 -58.34
N LEU A 4 20.42 44.51 -58.07
CA LEU A 4 19.84 44.55 -56.72
C LEU A 4 19.84 43.13 -56.13
N LYS A 5 20.69 42.88 -55.14
CA LYS A 5 20.63 41.61 -54.34
C LYS A 5 19.54 41.76 -53.30
N LEU A 6 18.41 41.02 -53.46
CA LEU A 6 17.36 40.88 -52.47
C LEU A 6 17.85 39.91 -51.41
N LEU A 7 18.07 40.40 -50.21
CA LEU A 7 18.39 39.60 -49.05
C LEU A 7 17.07 39.23 -48.36
N VAL A 8 16.60 38.01 -48.58
CA VAL A 8 15.46 37.45 -47.87
C VAL A 8 15.94 36.91 -46.52
N ILE A 9 15.72 37.69 -45.47
CA ILE A 9 15.91 37.22 -44.09
C ILE A 9 14.68 36.41 -43.73
N ALA A 10 14.81 35.08 -43.75
CA ALA A 10 13.80 34.17 -43.20
C ALA A 10 13.87 34.24 -41.66
N LEU A 11 12.94 34.98 -41.07
CA LEU A 11 12.73 35.03 -39.62
C LEU A 11 12.08 33.72 -39.20
N ILE A 12 12.88 32.73 -38.79
CA ILE A 12 12.40 31.49 -38.16
C ILE A 12 11.96 31.89 -36.76
N VAL A 13 10.66 32.19 -36.61
CA VAL A 13 10.01 32.27 -35.29
C VAL A 13 9.94 30.87 -34.74
N SER A 14 10.91 30.48 -33.92
CA SER A 14 10.86 29.29 -33.12
C SER A 14 9.76 29.48 -32.08
N PHE A 15 8.55 29.00 -32.38
CA PHE A 15 7.52 28.79 -31.38
C PHE A 15 8.03 27.65 -30.45
N THR A 16 8.69 28.03 -29.38
CA THR A 16 8.88 27.11 -28.25
C THR A 16 7.51 26.93 -27.64
N LEU A 17 6.78 25.91 -28.08
CA LEU A 17 5.69 25.36 -27.29
C LEU A 17 6.32 24.92 -25.98
N THR A 18 6.09 25.67 -24.92
CA THR A 18 6.30 25.17 -23.58
C THR A 18 5.31 24.03 -23.41
N VAL A 19 5.72 22.81 -23.75
CA VAL A 19 5.06 21.63 -23.28
C VAL A 19 5.24 21.70 -21.76
N ASN A 20 4.20 22.10 -21.04
CA ASN A 20 4.16 21.92 -19.60
C ASN A 20 4.29 20.41 -19.38
N ALA A 21 5.51 19.95 -19.14
CA ALA A 21 5.72 18.59 -18.71
C ALA A 21 5.01 18.46 -17.37
N GLN A 22 4.06 17.56 -17.28
CA GLN A 22 3.30 17.29 -16.06
C GLN A 22 4.29 16.96 -14.94
N SER A 23 4.13 17.59 -13.78
CA SER A 23 4.99 17.34 -12.62
C SER A 23 4.43 16.21 -11.76
N ALA A 24 5.28 15.61 -10.92
CA ALA A 24 4.82 14.63 -9.93
C ALA A 24 3.74 15.21 -9.00
N ASP A 25 3.91 16.47 -8.58
CA ASP A 25 2.94 17.19 -7.74
C ASP A 25 1.56 17.31 -8.42
N GLU A 26 1.53 17.64 -9.71
CA GLU A 26 0.28 17.75 -10.47
C GLU A 26 -0.42 16.40 -10.60
N ILE A 27 0.34 15.32 -10.83
CA ILE A 27 -0.22 13.95 -10.91
C ILE A 27 -0.85 13.56 -9.59
N ILE A 28 -0.16 13.80 -8.47
CA ILE A 28 -0.66 13.49 -7.12
C ILE A 28 -1.86 14.37 -6.76
N THR A 29 -1.84 15.65 -7.13
CA THR A 29 -2.99 16.55 -6.93
C THR A 29 -4.22 16.02 -7.69
N ASN A 30 -4.07 15.70 -8.97
CA ASN A 30 -5.15 15.14 -9.77
C ASN A 30 -5.66 13.80 -9.22
N TYR A 31 -4.76 12.96 -8.69
CA TYR A 31 -5.13 11.72 -8.01
C TYR A 31 -6.10 11.99 -6.86
N PHE A 32 -5.77 12.88 -5.94
CA PHE A 32 -6.66 13.19 -4.83
C PHE A 32 -7.95 13.88 -5.28
N GLU A 33 -7.89 14.79 -6.25
CA GLU A 33 -9.08 15.43 -6.81
C GLU A 33 -10.03 14.42 -7.43
N ASN A 34 -9.51 13.47 -8.22
CA ASN A 34 -10.31 12.44 -8.89
C ASN A 34 -10.80 11.34 -7.95
N THR A 35 -10.19 11.19 -6.78
CA THR A 35 -10.56 10.15 -5.82
C THR A 35 -11.34 10.67 -4.60
N GLY A 36 -11.90 11.89 -4.70
CA GLY A 36 -12.84 12.42 -3.72
C GLY A 36 -12.36 13.64 -2.95
N GLY A 37 -11.17 14.17 -3.27
CA GLY A 37 -10.60 15.39 -2.70
C GLY A 37 -9.79 15.16 -1.43
N ILE A 38 -8.68 15.89 -1.33
CA ILE A 38 -7.70 15.75 -0.24
C ILE A 38 -8.33 15.93 1.14
N GLU A 39 -9.28 16.88 1.28
CA GLU A 39 -9.95 17.13 2.55
C GLU A 39 -10.80 15.96 3.07
N ASN A 40 -11.31 15.11 2.18
CA ASN A 40 -12.07 13.93 2.56
C ASN A 40 -11.12 12.77 2.94
N TRP A 41 -10.00 12.64 2.26
CA TRP A 41 -8.95 11.70 2.62
C TRP A 41 -8.36 12.01 4.02
N GLU A 42 -8.15 13.28 4.36
CA GLU A 42 -7.65 13.71 5.69
C GLU A 42 -8.61 13.39 6.85
N LYS A 43 -9.91 13.32 6.58
CA LYS A 43 -10.93 13.00 7.59
C LYS A 43 -10.99 11.52 7.95
N LEU A 44 -10.31 10.65 7.19
CA LEU A 44 -10.31 9.23 7.49
C LEU A 44 -9.61 8.95 8.82
N THR A 45 -10.28 8.18 9.66
CA THR A 45 -9.76 7.66 10.94
C THR A 45 -9.54 6.16 10.89
N GLY A 46 -10.07 5.48 9.87
CA GLY A 46 -9.91 4.06 9.67
C GLY A 46 -10.55 3.58 8.38
N ILE A 47 -10.11 2.42 7.91
CA ILE A 47 -10.68 1.71 6.76
C ILE A 47 -10.77 0.23 7.14
N LYS A 48 -11.95 -0.36 6.94
CA LYS A 48 -12.15 -1.81 7.00
C LYS A 48 -12.59 -2.31 5.63
N MET A 49 -11.87 -3.28 5.08
CA MET A 49 -12.18 -3.94 3.82
C MET A 49 -12.53 -5.40 4.09
N SER A 50 -13.73 -5.83 3.68
CA SER A 50 -14.08 -7.25 3.61
C SER A 50 -13.85 -7.73 2.20
N ALA A 51 -13.06 -8.78 2.03
CA ALA A 51 -12.57 -9.23 0.74
C ALA A 51 -12.44 -10.75 0.68
N LYS A 52 -12.12 -11.27 -0.50
CA LYS A 52 -11.85 -12.69 -0.74
C LYS A 52 -10.54 -12.85 -1.49
N ILE A 53 -9.73 -13.76 -1.01
CA ILE A 53 -8.54 -14.25 -1.72
C ILE A 53 -8.95 -15.44 -2.58
N ASN A 54 -8.64 -15.38 -3.88
CA ASN A 54 -8.87 -16.49 -4.81
C ASN A 54 -7.60 -17.35 -4.91
N GLN A 55 -7.64 -18.54 -4.34
CA GLN A 55 -6.51 -19.47 -4.35
C GLN A 55 -6.95 -20.86 -4.80
N GLY A 56 -6.46 -21.31 -5.96
CA GLY A 56 -6.74 -22.66 -6.46
C GLY A 56 -8.22 -22.99 -6.66
N GLY A 57 -9.05 -21.99 -6.94
CA GLY A 57 -10.51 -22.13 -7.08
C GLY A 57 -11.29 -22.05 -5.76
N MET A 58 -10.61 -21.81 -4.65
CA MET A 58 -11.25 -21.52 -3.37
C MET A 58 -11.27 -20.01 -3.12
N GLU A 59 -12.39 -19.52 -2.58
CA GLU A 59 -12.52 -18.17 -2.06
C GLU A 59 -12.28 -18.21 -0.54
N ILE A 60 -11.25 -17.49 -0.09
CA ILE A 60 -10.90 -17.40 1.33
C ILE A 60 -11.30 -16.00 1.80
N PRO A 61 -12.31 -15.88 2.69
CA PRO A 61 -12.70 -14.58 3.23
C PRO A 61 -11.61 -13.97 4.10
N ILE A 62 -11.39 -12.67 3.91
CA ILE A 62 -10.48 -11.88 4.73
C ILE A 62 -11.13 -10.54 5.11
N ASP A 63 -10.78 -10.04 6.29
CA ASP A 63 -11.00 -8.65 6.67
C ASP A 63 -9.66 -7.95 6.84
N ILE A 64 -9.48 -6.81 6.19
CA ILE A 64 -8.30 -5.95 6.32
C ILE A 64 -8.74 -4.70 7.07
N ILE A 65 -8.08 -4.38 8.17
CA ILE A 65 -8.41 -3.22 9.00
C ILE A 65 -7.16 -2.37 9.17
N GLN A 66 -7.30 -1.08 8.90
CA GLN A 66 -6.25 -0.09 9.10
C GLN A 66 -6.85 1.13 9.77
N LEU A 67 -6.23 1.61 10.85
CA LEU A 67 -6.67 2.77 11.60
C LEU A 67 -5.60 3.87 11.61
N LYS A 68 -6.05 5.10 11.69
CA LYS A 68 -5.17 6.25 11.92
C LYS A 68 -4.43 6.05 13.25
N GLY A 69 -3.13 6.22 13.23
CA GLY A 69 -2.27 5.93 14.39
C GLY A 69 -1.51 4.61 14.28
N GLY A 70 -1.82 3.80 13.26
CA GLY A 70 -1.02 2.64 12.87
C GLY A 70 -1.62 1.29 13.21
N ASN A 71 -2.65 1.22 14.06
CA ASN A 71 -3.30 -0.05 14.34
C ASN A 71 -3.78 -0.68 13.03
N GLN A 72 -3.39 -1.91 12.80
CA GLN A 72 -3.80 -2.65 11.61
C GLN A 72 -3.82 -4.15 11.83
N MET A 73 -4.60 -4.86 11.04
CA MET A 73 -4.60 -6.32 10.98
C MET A 73 -5.25 -6.84 9.71
N THR A 74 -4.87 -8.04 9.32
CA THR A 74 -5.60 -8.87 8.38
C THR A 74 -6.13 -10.10 9.10
N VAL A 75 -7.43 -10.32 9.05
CA VAL A 75 -8.10 -11.49 9.62
C VAL A 75 -8.47 -12.41 8.47
N ILE A 76 -7.96 -13.63 8.50
CA ILE A 76 -8.20 -14.67 7.49
C ILE A 76 -9.13 -15.74 8.12
N ASN A 77 -10.29 -15.95 7.52
CA ASN A 77 -11.23 -16.99 7.94
C ASN A 77 -11.06 -18.24 7.09
N PHE A 78 -10.31 -19.21 7.60
CA PHE A 78 -10.01 -20.42 6.85
C PHE A 78 -10.46 -21.69 7.60
N GLN A 79 -11.35 -22.46 7.00
CA GLN A 79 -11.90 -23.72 7.55
C GLN A 79 -12.47 -23.57 8.99
N GLY A 80 -13.15 -22.44 9.25
CA GLY A 80 -13.75 -22.13 10.55
C GLY A 80 -12.76 -21.68 11.61
N LYS A 81 -11.51 -21.42 11.23
CA LYS A 81 -10.48 -20.81 12.09
C LYS A 81 -10.20 -19.38 11.67
N GLU A 82 -10.01 -18.54 12.67
CA GLU A 82 -9.56 -17.17 12.50
C GLU A 82 -8.04 -17.12 12.64
N ILE A 83 -7.37 -16.58 11.64
CA ILE A 83 -5.92 -16.43 11.58
C ILE A 83 -5.63 -14.95 11.41
N LYS A 84 -5.01 -14.32 12.38
CA LYS A 84 -4.65 -12.91 12.33
C LYS A 84 -3.22 -12.73 11.82
N GLN A 85 -3.01 -11.83 10.87
CA GLN A 85 -1.72 -11.55 10.24
C GLN A 85 -1.41 -10.07 10.26
N GLY A 86 -0.14 -9.73 10.46
CA GLY A 86 0.32 -8.34 10.45
C GLY A 86 -0.41 -7.48 11.48
N VAL A 87 -0.74 -8.06 12.64
CA VAL A 87 -1.45 -7.33 13.70
C VAL A 87 -0.49 -6.39 14.38
N PHE A 88 -0.85 -5.13 14.41
CA PHE A 88 -0.06 -4.08 15.05
C PHE A 88 -0.95 -3.19 15.91
N ASP A 89 -0.61 -3.06 17.17
CA ASP A 89 -1.35 -2.26 18.16
C ASP A 89 -0.77 -0.84 18.35
N GLY A 90 0.24 -0.48 17.55
CA GLY A 90 1.02 0.76 17.68
C GLY A 90 2.38 0.57 18.32
N GLU A 91 2.63 -0.57 18.97
CA GLU A 91 3.88 -0.89 19.68
C GLU A 91 4.41 -2.30 19.36
N THR A 92 3.50 -3.28 19.24
CA THR A 92 3.82 -4.70 19.06
C THR A 92 3.29 -5.19 17.73
N LEU A 93 4.17 -5.73 16.89
CA LEU A 93 3.79 -6.47 15.69
C LEU A 93 3.73 -7.97 15.99
N TRP A 94 2.63 -8.62 15.61
CA TRP A 94 2.47 -10.05 15.82
C TRP A 94 1.59 -10.71 14.73
N ALA A 95 1.62 -12.03 14.68
CA ALA A 95 0.79 -12.82 13.79
C ALA A 95 0.43 -14.16 14.42
N THR A 96 -0.66 -14.77 13.95
CA THR A 96 -0.97 -16.17 14.26
C THR A 96 -0.08 -17.09 13.42
N ASN A 97 0.68 -17.96 14.04
CA ASN A 97 1.42 -19.01 13.37
C ASN A 97 0.45 -20.03 12.77
N PHE A 98 0.53 -20.27 11.47
CA PHE A 98 -0.40 -21.18 10.76
C PHE A 98 -0.35 -22.63 11.25
N MET A 99 0.81 -23.10 11.73
CA MET A 99 1.00 -24.49 12.16
C MET A 99 0.58 -24.69 13.61
N THR A 100 1.04 -23.81 14.50
CA THR A 100 0.79 -23.93 15.94
C THR A 100 -0.53 -23.30 16.36
N GLN A 101 -1.11 -22.43 15.53
CA GLN A 101 -2.30 -21.61 15.80
C GLN A 101 -2.12 -20.67 17.01
N LYS A 102 -0.88 -20.42 17.42
CA LYS A 102 -0.54 -19.49 18.50
C LYS A 102 -0.14 -18.13 17.95
N ALA A 103 -0.37 -17.09 18.73
CA ALA A 103 0.14 -15.76 18.43
C ALA A 103 1.65 -15.74 18.68
N GLU A 104 2.40 -15.16 17.74
CA GLU A 104 3.85 -15.01 17.82
C GLU A 104 4.22 -13.57 17.52
N LYS A 105 5.02 -12.94 18.37
CA LYS A 105 5.53 -11.59 18.14
C LYS A 105 6.60 -11.63 17.05
N SER A 106 6.59 -10.62 16.19
CA SER A 106 7.69 -10.35 15.27
C SER A 106 8.93 -9.87 16.01
N ASP A 107 10.06 -9.89 15.35
CA ASP A 107 11.28 -9.30 15.89
C ASP A 107 11.20 -7.76 15.99
N GLN A 108 12.18 -7.16 16.67
CA GLN A 108 12.21 -5.72 16.92
C GLN A 108 12.36 -4.93 15.62
N GLU A 109 13.20 -5.41 14.68
CA GLU A 109 13.43 -4.72 13.41
C GLU A 109 12.14 -4.64 12.57
N ALA A 110 11.40 -5.74 12.47
CA ALA A 110 10.11 -5.75 11.78
C ALA A 110 9.08 -4.84 12.48
N THR A 111 9.08 -4.82 13.82
CA THR A 111 8.21 -3.94 14.60
C THR A 111 8.55 -2.47 14.41
N ASP A 112 9.84 -2.10 14.43
CA ASP A 112 10.29 -0.73 14.23
C ASP A 112 9.96 -0.24 12.81
N ASN A 113 10.15 -1.09 11.79
CA ASN A 113 9.75 -0.77 10.43
C ASN A 113 8.22 -0.61 10.29
N MET A 114 7.43 -1.41 11.00
CA MET A 114 5.97 -1.26 11.04
C MET A 114 5.55 0.07 11.67
N MET A 115 6.27 0.55 12.69
CA MET A 115 6.01 1.85 13.30
C MET A 115 6.13 3.01 12.30
N LEU A 116 7.05 2.93 11.33
CA LEU A 116 7.20 3.95 10.28
C LEU A 116 5.96 3.98 9.37
N SER A 117 5.38 2.81 9.07
CA SER A 117 4.22 2.69 8.17
C SER A 117 2.95 3.37 8.69
N LYS A 118 2.86 3.69 9.99
CA LYS A 118 1.74 4.47 10.55
C LYS A 118 1.55 5.83 9.88
N ASN A 119 2.65 6.40 9.36
CA ASN A 119 2.62 7.67 8.64
C ASN A 119 1.99 7.55 7.25
N ASP A 120 1.83 6.33 6.73
CA ASP A 120 1.28 6.07 5.41
C ASP A 120 -0.25 6.04 5.37
N PHE A 121 -0.92 6.00 6.51
CA PHE A 121 -2.38 6.03 6.57
C PHE A 121 -2.94 7.44 6.29
N PRO A 122 -4.01 7.57 5.51
CA PRO A 122 -4.68 6.54 4.71
C PRO A 122 -4.01 6.28 3.36
N ASP A 123 -3.06 7.12 2.95
CA ASP A 123 -2.31 7.05 1.70
C ASP A 123 -0.92 7.67 1.86
N SER A 124 0.11 7.04 1.29
CA SER A 124 1.50 7.52 1.42
C SER A 124 1.72 8.88 0.76
N PHE A 125 0.94 9.23 -0.27
CA PHE A 125 1.03 10.52 -0.95
C PHE A 125 0.32 11.65 -0.21
N LEU A 126 -0.61 11.33 0.72
CA LEU A 126 -1.31 12.35 1.49
C LEU A 126 -0.30 13.13 2.34
N ASN A 127 -0.20 14.45 2.10
CA ASN A 127 0.72 15.33 2.81
C ASN A 127 2.19 14.84 2.81
N TYR A 128 2.62 14.19 1.73
CA TYR A 128 3.94 13.54 1.63
C TYR A 128 5.12 14.50 1.92
N LYS A 129 4.99 15.79 1.57
CA LYS A 129 6.03 16.78 1.87
C LYS A 129 6.21 17.03 3.36
N GLU A 130 5.12 17.00 4.14
CA GLU A 130 5.15 17.17 5.59
C GLU A 130 5.77 15.96 6.29
N LYS A 131 5.66 14.77 5.66
CA LYS A 131 6.30 13.53 6.08
C LYS A 131 7.77 13.43 5.66
N ASN A 132 8.31 14.46 4.97
CA ASN A 132 9.63 14.45 4.34
C ASN A 132 9.84 13.34 3.31
N TYR A 133 8.74 12.83 2.72
CA TYR A 133 8.84 11.91 1.60
C TYR A 133 9.18 12.68 0.32
N THR A 134 9.86 12.02 -0.59
CA THR A 134 10.18 12.61 -1.89
C THR A 134 9.49 11.85 -3.01
N VAL A 135 9.03 12.59 -4.01
CA VAL A 135 8.41 12.04 -5.20
C VAL A 135 9.13 12.54 -6.45
N GLU A 136 9.32 11.66 -7.41
CA GLU A 136 9.97 11.96 -8.68
C GLU A 136 9.18 11.35 -9.83
N LEU A 137 8.83 12.18 -10.84
CA LEU A 137 8.26 11.68 -12.10
C LEU A 137 9.39 11.14 -12.98
N LEU A 138 9.42 9.84 -13.20
CA LEU A 138 10.41 9.17 -14.05
C LEU A 138 10.05 9.15 -15.54
N GLY A 139 8.84 9.67 -15.89
CA GLY A 139 8.32 9.72 -17.24
C GLY A 139 7.09 8.83 -17.41
N LYS A 140 6.82 8.46 -18.67
CA LYS A 140 5.69 7.60 -19.01
C LYS A 140 6.15 6.18 -19.34
N GLU A 141 5.31 5.20 -18.98
CA GLU A 141 5.51 3.78 -19.28
C GLU A 141 4.17 3.15 -19.63
N THR A 142 4.16 2.19 -20.57
CA THR A 142 2.93 1.45 -20.90
C THR A 142 2.87 0.15 -20.11
N ILE A 143 1.81 -0.01 -19.31
CA ILE A 143 1.57 -1.21 -18.50
C ILE A 143 0.29 -1.89 -19.00
N ASP A 144 0.42 -3.13 -19.47
CA ASP A 144 -0.70 -3.94 -19.98
C ASP A 144 -1.58 -3.18 -21.00
N GLY A 145 -0.96 -2.32 -21.82
CA GLY A 145 -1.63 -1.53 -22.86
C GLY A 145 -2.13 -0.15 -22.41
N THR A 146 -2.05 0.17 -21.13
CA THR A 146 -2.42 1.48 -20.57
C THR A 146 -1.19 2.38 -20.44
N GLU A 147 -1.26 3.61 -20.95
CA GLU A 147 -0.22 4.62 -20.74
C GLU A 147 -0.27 5.12 -19.29
N THR A 148 0.87 5.13 -18.61
CA THR A 148 0.97 5.51 -17.20
C THR A 148 2.07 6.53 -16.97
N PHE A 149 1.90 7.34 -15.93
CA PHE A 149 2.99 8.12 -15.32
C PHE A 149 3.68 7.25 -14.28
N LYS A 150 4.99 7.11 -14.38
CA LYS A 150 5.80 6.39 -13.39
C LYS A 150 6.34 7.36 -12.34
N ILE A 151 5.86 7.20 -11.12
CA ILE A 151 6.28 7.99 -9.94
C ILE A 151 7.14 7.12 -9.04
N LYS A 152 8.35 7.60 -8.71
CA LYS A 152 9.16 7.06 -7.62
C LYS A 152 8.76 7.77 -6.34
N LEU A 153 8.41 7.02 -5.31
CA LEU A 153 8.21 7.49 -3.95
C LEU A 153 9.36 6.97 -3.08
N VAL A 154 10.02 7.86 -2.35
CA VAL A 154 11.02 7.51 -1.32
C VAL A 154 10.48 7.99 0.01
N LYS A 155 10.35 7.06 0.96
CA LYS A 155 9.87 7.31 2.30
C LYS A 155 11.01 7.36 3.32
N GLU A 156 10.67 7.34 4.61
CA GLU A 156 11.64 7.17 5.67
C GLU A 156 12.42 5.87 5.48
N PRO A 157 13.75 5.88 5.71
CA PRO A 157 14.55 4.67 5.59
C PRO A 157 14.09 3.58 6.57
N ILE A 158 14.22 2.33 6.16
CA ILE A 158 13.89 1.15 6.96
C ILE A 158 15.16 0.41 7.37
N MET A 159 15.07 -0.37 8.44
CA MET A 159 16.14 -1.28 8.84
C MET A 159 16.00 -2.61 8.11
N VAL A 160 17.10 -3.12 7.54
CA VAL A 160 17.19 -4.42 6.87
C VAL A 160 18.48 -5.12 7.29
N ASP A 161 18.35 -6.22 8.00
CA ASP A 161 19.50 -6.97 8.55
C ASP A 161 20.46 -6.06 9.37
N GLY A 162 19.90 -5.15 10.19
CA GLY A 162 20.63 -4.20 11.03
C GLY A 162 21.29 -3.04 10.27
N LYS A 163 20.89 -2.77 9.04
CA LYS A 163 21.37 -1.65 8.21
C LYS A 163 20.21 -0.80 7.74
N GLU A 164 20.45 0.50 7.70
CA GLU A 164 19.50 1.45 7.13
C GLU A 164 19.52 1.38 5.59
N GLU A 165 18.35 1.18 4.98
CA GLU A 165 18.15 1.13 3.54
C GLU A 165 17.00 2.08 3.14
N GLU A 166 17.07 2.66 1.92
CA GLU A 166 16.00 3.48 1.39
C GLU A 166 14.71 2.66 1.20
N ASP A 167 13.57 3.17 1.66
CA ASP A 167 12.25 2.62 1.34
C ASP A 167 11.70 3.24 0.05
N VAL A 168 11.83 2.51 -1.04
CA VAL A 168 11.48 2.98 -2.40
C VAL A 168 10.35 2.15 -2.97
N SER A 169 9.33 2.87 -3.47
CA SER A 169 8.23 2.28 -4.23
C SER A 169 8.04 3.02 -5.56
N PHE A 170 7.58 2.29 -6.57
CA PHE A 170 7.23 2.83 -7.88
C PHE A 170 5.73 2.68 -8.11
N TYR A 171 5.07 3.78 -8.38
CA TYR A 171 3.65 3.85 -8.66
C TYR A 171 3.44 4.19 -10.13
N PHE A 172 2.50 3.50 -10.76
CA PHE A 172 2.14 3.72 -12.16
C PHE A 172 0.70 4.23 -12.20
N PHE A 173 0.58 5.54 -12.40
CA PHE A 173 -0.71 6.24 -12.46
C PHE A 173 -1.23 6.23 -13.89
N ASP A 174 -2.46 5.80 -14.09
CA ASP A 174 -3.20 5.95 -15.35
C ASP A 174 -3.19 7.43 -15.78
N THR A 175 -2.90 7.69 -17.06
CA THR A 175 -2.80 9.07 -17.58
C THR A 175 -4.14 9.76 -17.80
N GLU A 176 -5.27 9.04 -17.76
CA GLU A 176 -6.62 9.57 -17.96
C GLU A 176 -7.31 9.86 -16.62
N ASN A 177 -7.25 8.92 -15.68
CA ASN A 177 -7.95 9.00 -14.40
C ASN A 177 -7.03 9.41 -13.23
N PHE A 178 -5.71 9.37 -13.42
CA PHE A 178 -4.70 9.68 -12.41
C PHE A 178 -4.77 8.79 -11.17
N VAL A 179 -5.26 7.56 -11.31
CA VAL A 179 -5.25 6.58 -10.22
C VAL A 179 -4.10 5.59 -10.40
N PRO A 180 -3.47 5.11 -9.32
CA PRO A 180 -2.43 4.09 -9.44
C PRO A 180 -3.04 2.76 -9.89
N ILE A 181 -2.54 2.18 -10.97
CA ILE A 181 -2.96 0.86 -11.46
C ILE A 181 -1.93 -0.22 -11.17
N VAL A 182 -0.68 0.16 -10.89
CA VAL A 182 0.37 -0.76 -10.46
C VAL A 182 1.23 -0.10 -9.40
N VAL A 183 1.62 -0.87 -8.38
CA VAL A 183 2.61 -0.50 -7.38
C VAL A 183 3.69 -1.57 -7.35
N GLN A 184 4.96 -1.18 -7.36
CA GLN A 184 6.11 -2.07 -7.30
C GLN A 184 7.08 -1.65 -6.21
N SER A 185 7.59 -2.60 -5.44
CA SER A 185 8.65 -2.40 -4.46
C SER A 185 9.56 -3.61 -4.39
N GLU A 186 10.81 -3.43 -3.97
CA GLU A 186 11.73 -4.54 -3.77
C GLU A 186 11.41 -5.26 -2.45
N ILE A 187 11.37 -6.59 -2.47
CA ILE A 187 11.27 -7.43 -1.28
C ILE A 187 12.62 -7.41 -0.58
N ARG A 188 12.67 -6.88 0.64
CA ARG A 188 13.90 -6.62 1.38
C ARG A 188 14.38 -7.80 2.23
N THR A 189 13.49 -8.71 2.61
CA THR A 189 13.79 -9.79 3.56
C THR A 189 13.24 -11.14 3.09
N GLY A 190 13.66 -12.22 3.71
CA GLY A 190 13.15 -13.57 3.47
C GLY A 190 13.68 -14.21 2.19
N GLN A 191 13.03 -15.31 1.78
CA GLN A 191 13.48 -16.13 0.65
C GLN A 191 13.35 -15.43 -0.72
N MET A 192 12.53 -14.39 -0.81
CA MET A 192 12.30 -13.64 -2.04
C MET A 192 13.05 -12.30 -2.08
N LYS A 193 13.99 -12.08 -1.16
CA LYS A 193 14.82 -10.85 -1.11
C LYS A 193 15.42 -10.52 -2.47
N GLY A 194 15.31 -9.26 -2.89
CA GLY A 194 15.77 -8.75 -4.18
C GLY A 194 14.79 -8.93 -5.34
N GLN A 195 13.70 -9.67 -5.16
CA GLN A 195 12.63 -9.73 -6.16
C GLN A 195 11.72 -8.52 -6.03
N ILE A 196 11.01 -8.19 -7.10
CA ILE A 196 10.06 -7.07 -7.11
C ILE A 196 8.67 -7.61 -6.78
N SER A 197 8.10 -7.15 -5.67
CA SER A 197 6.68 -7.28 -5.38
C SER A 197 5.89 -6.38 -6.32
N GLU A 198 4.81 -6.87 -6.86
CA GLU A 198 3.91 -6.12 -7.74
C GLU A 198 2.46 -6.28 -7.27
N SER A 199 1.80 -5.14 -7.07
CA SER A 199 0.36 -5.06 -6.83
C SER A 199 -0.29 -4.36 -8.01
N LYS A 200 -1.28 -5.01 -8.64
CA LYS A 200 -2.13 -4.41 -9.67
C LYS A 200 -3.46 -4.03 -9.04
N LEU A 201 -3.93 -2.83 -9.33
CA LEU A 201 -5.13 -2.21 -8.76
C LEU A 201 -6.10 -1.91 -9.89
N SER A 202 -7.38 -2.23 -9.72
CA SER A 202 -8.42 -1.97 -10.72
C SER A 202 -9.81 -1.91 -10.08
N ASP A 203 -10.83 -1.65 -10.90
CA ASP A 203 -12.22 -1.56 -10.46
C ASP A 203 -12.41 -0.53 -9.34
N TYR A 204 -12.02 0.72 -9.62
CA TYR A 204 -12.20 1.82 -8.68
C TYR A 204 -13.66 2.17 -8.51
N GLN A 205 -14.17 2.10 -7.28
CA GLN A 205 -15.57 2.38 -6.94
C GLN A 205 -15.66 3.42 -5.82
N GLU A 206 -16.75 4.18 -5.84
CA GLU A 206 -17.03 5.19 -4.82
C GLU A 206 -17.59 4.57 -3.54
N VAL A 207 -17.01 4.98 -2.40
CA VAL A 207 -17.49 4.67 -1.05
C VAL A 207 -17.44 5.96 -0.22
N ASP A 208 -18.61 6.46 0.19
CA ASP A 208 -18.75 7.68 1.00
C ASP A 208 -17.99 8.89 0.43
N GLY A 209 -18.00 9.05 -0.91
CA GLY A 209 -17.38 10.15 -1.63
C GLY A 209 -15.87 9.98 -1.91
N LEU A 210 -15.29 8.84 -1.57
CA LEU A 210 -13.91 8.47 -1.87
C LEU A 210 -13.87 7.28 -2.83
N TYR A 211 -12.85 7.21 -3.68
CA TYR A 211 -12.69 6.10 -4.62
C TYR A 211 -11.58 5.15 -4.18
N PHE A 212 -11.90 3.86 -4.12
CA PHE A 212 -10.99 2.78 -3.75
C PHE A 212 -10.98 1.68 -4.81
N PRO A 213 -9.84 0.99 -5.03
CA PRO A 213 -9.82 -0.18 -5.91
C PRO A 213 -10.56 -1.35 -5.26
N PHE A 214 -11.43 -2.04 -6.02
CA PHE A 214 -12.17 -3.22 -5.57
C PHE A 214 -11.59 -4.53 -6.08
N SER A 215 -10.59 -4.47 -6.96
CA SER A 215 -9.85 -5.63 -7.44
C SER A 215 -8.35 -5.40 -7.32
N LEU A 216 -7.67 -6.33 -6.65
CA LEU A 216 -6.23 -6.33 -6.48
C LEU A 216 -5.66 -7.66 -6.97
N THR A 217 -4.44 -7.62 -7.52
CA THR A 217 -3.64 -8.81 -7.76
C THR A 217 -2.26 -8.56 -7.17
N GLN A 218 -1.82 -9.42 -6.26
CA GLN A 218 -0.53 -9.32 -5.62
C GLN A 218 0.37 -10.50 -5.96
N GLY A 219 1.65 -10.24 -6.20
CA GLY A 219 2.62 -11.29 -6.51
C GLY A 219 4.00 -10.75 -6.78
N ILE A 220 4.81 -11.58 -7.41
CA ILE A 220 6.14 -11.22 -7.90
C ILE A 220 6.01 -10.75 -9.35
N LYS A 221 6.64 -9.63 -9.68
CA LYS A 221 6.65 -9.07 -11.03
C LYS A 221 7.04 -10.13 -12.06
N GLY A 222 6.19 -10.28 -13.09
CA GLY A 222 6.38 -11.27 -14.16
C GLY A 222 5.93 -12.69 -13.81
N GLN A 223 5.34 -12.93 -12.65
CA GLN A 223 4.73 -14.19 -12.25
C GLN A 223 3.21 -14.03 -12.08
N ALA A 224 2.51 -15.17 -12.04
CA ALA A 224 1.08 -15.14 -11.72
C ALA A 224 0.88 -14.69 -10.27
N GLY A 225 0.08 -13.65 -10.08
CA GLY A 225 -0.25 -13.12 -8.78
C GLY A 225 -1.52 -13.75 -8.19
N GLN A 226 -1.76 -13.48 -6.92
CA GLN A 226 -2.96 -13.86 -6.20
C GLN A 226 -4.02 -12.77 -6.31
N GLY A 227 -5.20 -13.11 -6.78
CA GLY A 227 -6.33 -12.20 -6.90
C GLY A 227 -7.01 -11.99 -5.54
N ILE A 228 -7.33 -10.74 -5.25
CA ILE A 228 -8.10 -10.31 -4.09
C ILE A 228 -9.27 -9.48 -4.62
N THR A 229 -10.48 -9.90 -4.30
CA THR A 229 -11.71 -9.16 -4.65
C THR A 229 -12.28 -8.55 -3.38
N ILE A 230 -12.49 -7.24 -3.36
CA ILE A 230 -13.09 -6.54 -2.24
C ILE A 230 -14.61 -6.59 -2.42
N ASP A 231 -15.31 -7.11 -1.42
CA ASP A 231 -16.77 -7.17 -1.40
C ASP A 231 -17.37 -5.89 -0.80
N LYS A 232 -16.68 -5.30 0.21
CA LYS A 232 -17.17 -4.13 0.93
C LYS A 232 -16.03 -3.33 1.56
N ILE A 233 -16.16 -2.01 1.53
CA ILE A 233 -15.32 -1.08 2.29
C ILE A 233 -16.22 -0.31 3.26
N VAL A 234 -15.74 -0.13 4.50
CA VAL A 234 -16.35 0.73 5.52
C VAL A 234 -15.29 1.74 5.92
N VAL A 235 -15.57 3.02 5.72
CA VAL A 235 -14.72 4.11 6.18
C VAL A 235 -15.08 4.48 7.61
N ASN A 236 -14.08 4.86 8.39
CA ASN A 236 -14.21 5.22 9.81
C ASN A 236 -14.94 4.14 10.64
N PRO A 237 -14.54 2.84 10.55
CA PRO A 237 -15.20 1.78 11.30
C PRO A 237 -15.00 1.97 12.81
N GLU A 238 -16.00 1.57 13.58
CA GLU A 238 -15.83 1.39 15.03
C GLU A 238 -15.15 0.04 15.28
N VAL A 239 -13.90 0.06 15.78
CA VAL A 239 -13.11 -1.13 16.11
C VAL A 239 -12.55 -0.96 17.51
N ASP A 240 -12.68 -1.98 18.35
CA ASP A 240 -12.08 -1.98 19.69
C ASP A 240 -10.56 -2.13 19.58
N ALA A 241 -9.81 -1.22 20.21
CA ALA A 241 -8.35 -1.27 20.22
C ALA A 241 -7.79 -2.58 20.77
N LYS A 242 -8.53 -3.26 21.64
CA LYS A 242 -8.16 -4.57 22.18
C LYS A 242 -8.02 -5.67 21.13
N GLU A 243 -8.66 -5.51 19.98
CA GLU A 243 -8.58 -6.50 18.90
C GLU A 243 -7.16 -6.61 18.29
N PHE A 244 -6.36 -5.57 18.47
CA PHE A 244 -4.98 -5.52 17.99
C PHE A 244 -3.95 -5.94 19.05
N GLU A 245 -4.33 -6.00 20.33
CA GLU A 245 -3.42 -6.36 21.42
C GLU A 245 -2.90 -7.79 21.23
N PHE A 246 -1.63 -8.00 21.59
CA PHE A 246 -1.07 -9.36 21.65
C PHE A 246 -1.82 -10.16 22.73
N PRO A 247 -2.41 -11.32 22.39
CA PRO A 247 -3.15 -12.09 23.38
C PRO A 247 -2.21 -12.60 24.46
N GLU A 248 -2.47 -12.24 25.72
CA GLU A 248 -1.80 -12.86 26.85
C GLU A 248 -2.18 -14.33 26.90
N GLU A 249 -1.19 -15.25 26.95
CA GLU A 249 -1.50 -16.65 27.18
C GLU A 249 -2.24 -16.74 28.53
N GLU A 250 -3.47 -17.26 28.51
CA GLU A 250 -4.10 -17.71 29.74
C GLU A 250 -3.15 -18.71 30.39
N ALA A 251 -2.57 -18.36 31.55
CA ALA A 251 -1.71 -19.25 32.31
C ALA A 251 -2.47 -20.55 32.47
N GLU A 252 -1.97 -21.66 31.90
CA GLU A 252 -2.52 -23.00 32.14
C GLU A 252 -2.64 -23.18 33.65
N THR A 253 -3.86 -23.10 34.17
CA THR A 253 -4.16 -23.46 35.54
C THR A 253 -3.89 -24.96 35.64
N THR A 254 -2.65 -25.31 35.94
CA THR A 254 -2.30 -26.66 36.37
C THR A 254 -3.03 -26.91 37.68
N THR A 255 -4.20 -27.54 37.57
CA THR A 255 -4.90 -28.08 38.73
C THR A 255 -3.96 -29.09 39.37
N PRO A 256 -3.59 -28.93 40.66
CA PRO A 256 -2.75 -29.92 41.31
C PRO A 256 -3.49 -31.28 41.35
N VAL A 257 -2.88 -32.27 40.74
CA VAL A 257 -3.35 -33.66 40.90
C VAL A 257 -3.18 -34.03 42.38
N GLU A 258 -4.28 -34.13 43.12
CA GLU A 258 -4.28 -34.70 44.46
C GLU A 258 -3.79 -36.17 44.38
N GLU A 259 -2.56 -36.42 44.84
CA GLU A 259 -2.07 -37.74 45.11
C GLU A 259 -2.90 -38.36 46.22
N LYS A 260 -3.85 -39.23 45.85
CA LYS A 260 -4.47 -40.12 46.82
C LYS A 260 -3.43 -41.12 47.32
N LYS A 261 -2.89 -40.86 48.52
CA LYS A 261 -2.18 -41.90 49.30
C LYS A 261 -3.16 -42.98 49.71
N ASN A 262 -2.95 -44.18 49.22
CA ASN A 262 -3.42 -45.46 49.85
C ASN A 262 -2.38 -45.98 50.81
#